data_ff8b8d215567d0d43eac1ac25d82ab62
#
_entry.id   ff8b8d215567d0d43eac1ac25d82ab62
#
_cell.length_a   1.000
_cell.length_b   1.000
_cell.length_c   1.000
_cell.angle_alpha   90.00
_cell.angle_beta   90.00
_cell.angle_gamma   90.00
#
_symmetry.space_group_name_H-M   'P 1'
#
loop_
_entity.id
_entity.type
_entity.pdbx_description
1 polymer ?
#
loop_
_entity_poly.entity_id
_entity_poly.type
_entity_poly.pdbx_seq_one_letter_code
_entity_poly.pdbx_strand_id
1 'polypeptide(L)'
;MDFGRKDETAKLINDFVYDSTNGLIKRIVNPSSINDATKLMLINAIYFSGKWKMPFETKPMNFKVNGKVVNNINGMHVKANFNQVKMKLLNSDKETGIIEMPYKDEDFSMYLIQPPEEIDIRDFNWAEIDFKNLDAQMKSEMTALQLPKFNITYKKNLKELFKRLGANDAFSSAGN
;
A
#
# COMPACT_ATOMS: atom_id res chain seq x y z
N MET A 1 -2.57 -16.43 -25.78
CA MET A 1 -1.19 -16.22 -25.35
C MET A 1 -0.54 -17.60 -25.28
N ASP A 2 0.65 -17.76 -25.86
CA ASP A 2 1.33 -19.07 -25.92
C ASP A 2 2.40 -19.15 -24.81
N PHE A 3 2.10 -19.87 -23.73
CA PHE A 3 3.01 -20.03 -22.59
C PHE A 3 4.27 -20.87 -22.93
N GLY A 4 4.28 -21.61 -24.05
CA GLY A 4 5.48 -22.28 -24.55
C GLY A 4 6.57 -21.30 -24.99
N ARG A 5 6.20 -20.09 -25.39
CA ARG A 5 7.13 -18.99 -25.73
C ARG A 5 7.35 -18.08 -24.54
N LYS A 6 8.07 -18.58 -23.52
CA LYS A 6 8.21 -17.94 -22.19
C LYS A 6 8.70 -16.50 -22.25
N ASP A 7 9.72 -16.22 -23.08
CA ASP A 7 10.31 -14.87 -23.18
C ASP A 7 9.36 -13.89 -23.87
N GLU A 8 8.73 -14.29 -24.96
CA GLU A 8 7.76 -13.47 -25.68
C GLU A 8 6.54 -13.19 -24.82
N THR A 9 6.03 -14.22 -24.14
CA THR A 9 4.88 -14.09 -23.26
C THR A 9 5.18 -13.17 -22.07
N ALA A 10 6.33 -13.34 -21.42
CA ALA A 10 6.74 -12.47 -20.33
C ALA A 10 6.93 -11.02 -20.82
N LYS A 11 7.48 -10.83 -22.00
CA LYS A 11 7.63 -9.50 -22.61
C LYS A 11 6.28 -8.83 -22.83
N LEU A 12 5.33 -9.51 -23.49
CA LEU A 12 3.99 -8.98 -23.75
C LEU A 12 3.28 -8.56 -22.47
N ILE A 13 3.35 -9.37 -21.42
CA ILE A 13 2.76 -9.05 -20.12
C ILE A 13 3.43 -7.84 -19.48
N ASN A 14 4.75 -7.78 -19.51
CA ASN A 14 5.49 -6.67 -18.91
C ASN A 14 5.28 -5.37 -19.68
N ASP A 15 5.23 -5.40 -21.01
CA ASP A 15 4.93 -4.23 -21.83
C ASP A 15 3.51 -3.70 -21.54
N PHE A 16 2.51 -4.57 -21.47
CA PHE A 16 1.14 -4.18 -21.10
C PHE A 16 1.09 -3.51 -19.72
N VAL A 17 1.76 -4.08 -18.72
CA VAL A 17 1.79 -3.50 -17.37
C VAL A 17 2.57 -2.18 -17.34
N TYR A 18 3.67 -2.09 -18.08
CA TYR A 18 4.46 -0.87 -18.22
C TYR A 18 3.60 0.26 -18.78
N ASP A 19 2.92 0.03 -19.89
CA ASP A 19 2.06 1.02 -20.53
C ASP A 19 0.88 1.41 -19.63
N SER A 20 0.23 0.42 -18.99
CA SER A 20 -0.90 0.64 -18.09
C SER A 20 -0.54 1.36 -16.77
N THR A 21 0.74 1.38 -16.40
CA THR A 21 1.24 2.03 -15.19
C THR A 21 2.12 3.25 -15.47
N ASN A 22 1.98 3.83 -16.65
CA ASN A 22 2.77 4.99 -17.08
C ASN A 22 4.28 4.83 -16.87
N GLY A 23 4.79 3.65 -17.17
CA GLY A 23 6.21 3.29 -17.09
C GLY A 23 6.75 3.01 -15.68
N LEU A 24 5.91 3.06 -14.65
CA LEU A 24 6.36 2.85 -13.27
C LEU A 24 6.67 1.40 -12.96
N ILE A 25 5.85 0.46 -13.43
CA ILE A 25 6.09 -0.97 -13.22
C ILE A 25 6.74 -1.55 -14.47
N LYS A 26 8.06 -1.68 -14.44
CA LYS A 26 8.84 -2.15 -15.60
C LYS A 26 8.80 -3.66 -15.80
N ARG A 27 8.64 -4.43 -14.74
CA ARG A 27 8.64 -5.89 -14.80
C ARG A 27 7.83 -6.49 -13.64
N ILE A 28 6.80 -7.26 -13.99
CA ILE A 28 5.96 -8.00 -13.03
C ILE A 28 6.17 -9.51 -13.18
N VAL A 29 6.48 -9.99 -14.38
CA VAL A 29 6.70 -11.41 -14.69
C VAL A 29 8.14 -11.64 -15.17
N ASN A 30 8.79 -12.69 -14.66
CA ASN A 30 10.03 -13.22 -15.19
C ASN A 30 9.71 -14.42 -16.09
N PRO A 31 10.44 -14.63 -17.22
CA PRO A 31 10.26 -15.82 -18.07
C PRO A 31 10.37 -17.14 -17.29
N SER A 32 11.26 -17.20 -16.29
CA SER A 32 11.45 -18.38 -15.44
C SER A 32 10.22 -18.73 -14.57
N SER A 33 9.27 -17.81 -14.40
CA SER A 33 8.02 -18.08 -13.67
C SER A 33 6.92 -18.69 -14.56
N ILE A 34 7.19 -18.83 -15.86
CA ILE A 34 6.33 -19.47 -16.85
C ILE A 34 6.92 -20.84 -17.18
N ASN A 35 6.10 -21.86 -17.17
CA ASN A 35 6.48 -23.21 -17.58
C ASN A 35 5.43 -23.82 -18.51
N ASP A 36 5.74 -24.97 -19.10
CA ASP A 36 4.89 -25.61 -20.12
C ASP A 36 3.55 -26.11 -19.54
N ALA A 37 3.46 -26.28 -18.21
CA ALA A 37 2.23 -26.61 -17.50
C ALA A 37 1.40 -25.36 -17.13
N THR A 38 1.88 -24.15 -17.41
CA THR A 38 1.13 -22.93 -17.12
C THR A 38 -0.10 -22.84 -18.01
N LYS A 39 -1.28 -22.90 -17.43
CA LYS A 39 -2.57 -22.79 -18.15
C LYS A 39 -3.19 -21.41 -18.03
N LEU A 40 -2.98 -20.75 -16.90
CA LEU A 40 -3.54 -19.42 -16.59
C LEU A 40 -2.54 -18.61 -15.75
N MET A 41 -2.46 -17.33 -16.01
CA MET A 41 -1.73 -16.37 -15.20
C MET A 41 -2.62 -15.15 -14.92
N LEU A 42 -2.92 -14.91 -13.64
CA LEU A 42 -3.63 -13.72 -13.19
C LEU A 42 -2.63 -12.67 -12.72
N ILE A 43 -2.73 -11.48 -13.28
CA ILE A 43 -1.84 -10.36 -12.98
C ILE A 43 -2.70 -9.15 -12.65
N ASN A 44 -2.37 -8.48 -11.57
CA ASN A 44 -2.94 -7.20 -11.22
C ASN A 44 -1.83 -6.20 -10.95
N ALA A 45 -1.97 -5.00 -11.49
CA ALA A 45 -1.09 -3.86 -11.24
C ALA A 45 -1.97 -2.63 -11.01
N ILE A 46 -1.69 -1.89 -9.95
CA ILE A 46 -2.41 -0.66 -9.62
C ILE A 46 -1.46 0.50 -9.79
N TYR A 47 -1.90 1.51 -10.52
CA TYR A 47 -1.24 2.80 -10.67
C TYR A 47 -2.14 3.90 -10.15
N PHE A 48 -1.58 4.76 -9.31
CA PHE A 48 -2.23 5.97 -8.84
C PHE A 48 -1.22 7.12 -8.82
N SER A 49 -1.64 8.29 -9.28
CA SER A 49 -0.86 9.53 -9.20
C SER A 49 -1.78 10.67 -8.83
N GLY A 50 -1.52 11.28 -7.70
CA GLY A 50 -2.31 12.40 -7.18
C GLY A 50 -1.43 13.46 -6.52
N LYS A 51 -1.85 14.71 -6.60
CA LYS A 51 -1.26 15.81 -5.84
C LYS A 51 -2.02 15.98 -4.54
N TRP A 52 -1.32 16.27 -3.45
CA TRP A 52 -1.96 16.59 -2.17
C TRP A 52 -2.82 17.85 -2.26
N LYS A 53 -3.97 17.86 -1.61
CA LYS A 53 -4.81 19.06 -1.47
C LYS A 53 -4.07 20.14 -0.69
N MET A 54 -3.39 19.75 0.40
CA MET A 54 -2.48 20.60 1.15
C MET A 54 -1.03 20.24 0.78
N PRO A 55 -0.35 21.10 -0.01
CA PRO A 55 1.01 20.79 -0.47
C PRO A 55 2.01 20.81 0.70
N PHE A 56 2.93 19.84 0.67
CA PHE A 56 4.00 19.72 1.65
C PHE A 56 5.23 20.52 1.23
N GLU A 57 5.90 21.10 2.21
CA GLU A 57 7.27 21.58 2.07
C GLU A 57 8.26 20.46 2.36
N THR A 58 9.33 20.36 1.57
CA THR A 58 10.40 19.38 1.84
C THR A 58 11.47 20.03 2.70
N LYS A 59 11.70 19.47 3.90
CA LYS A 59 12.73 19.91 4.84
C LYS A 59 13.42 18.71 5.48
N PRO A 60 14.69 18.81 5.89
CA PRO A 60 15.33 17.79 6.69
C PRO A 60 14.58 17.53 8.00
N MET A 61 14.48 16.27 8.38
CA MET A 61 13.89 15.86 9.66
C MET A 61 14.64 14.69 10.27
N ASN A 62 14.46 14.49 11.56
CA ASN A 62 14.88 13.28 12.24
C ASN A 62 13.68 12.33 12.37
N PHE A 63 13.88 11.06 12.17
CA PHE A 63 12.83 10.05 12.24
C PHE A 63 13.27 8.84 13.04
N LYS A 64 12.39 8.33 13.89
CA LYS A 64 12.66 7.17 14.74
C LYS A 64 12.22 5.89 14.03
N VAL A 65 13.15 4.97 13.81
CA VAL A 65 12.88 3.67 13.20
C VAL A 65 13.34 2.58 14.17
N ASN A 66 12.45 1.73 14.62
CA ASN A 66 12.77 0.63 15.57
C ASN A 66 13.58 1.12 16.80
N GLY A 67 13.16 2.21 17.39
CA GLY A 67 13.83 2.81 18.54
C GLY A 67 15.09 3.62 18.25
N LYS A 68 15.62 3.58 17.02
CA LYS A 68 16.83 4.32 16.61
C LYS A 68 16.44 5.60 15.85
N VAL A 69 17.09 6.71 16.17
CA VAL A 69 16.91 7.98 15.45
C VAL A 69 17.77 7.96 14.20
N VAL A 70 17.14 8.15 13.05
CA VAL A 70 17.79 8.43 11.76
C VAL A 70 17.70 9.94 11.53
N ASN A 71 18.86 10.59 11.43
CA ASN A 71 18.94 12.02 11.33
C ASN A 71 18.97 12.49 9.88
N ASN A 72 18.49 13.71 9.66
CA ASN A 72 18.66 14.45 8.40
C ASN A 72 18.10 13.74 7.16
N ILE A 73 16.98 13.05 7.32
CA ILE A 73 16.26 12.46 6.18
C ILE A 73 15.36 13.52 5.51
N ASN A 74 15.01 13.31 4.25
CA ASN A 74 14.03 14.16 3.58
C ASN A 74 12.65 13.99 4.22
N GLY A 75 12.15 15.05 4.82
CA GLY A 75 10.82 15.11 5.43
C GLY A 75 9.84 15.92 4.60
N MET A 76 8.57 15.57 4.70
CA MET A 76 7.43 16.32 4.17
C MET A 76 6.73 16.99 5.36
N HIS A 77 6.59 18.31 5.31
CA HIS A 77 6.06 19.12 6.40
C HIS A 77 4.90 19.97 5.91
N VAL A 78 3.80 19.95 6.65
CA VAL A 78 2.64 20.81 6.38
C VAL A 78 1.94 21.16 7.69
N LYS A 79 1.38 22.36 7.78
CA LYS A 79 0.49 22.77 8.88
C LYS A 79 -0.83 23.21 8.26
N ALA A 80 -1.88 22.44 8.48
CA ALA A 80 -3.20 22.67 7.89
C ALA A 80 -4.29 22.01 8.75
N ASN A 81 -5.55 22.26 8.39
CA ASN A 81 -6.67 21.50 8.93
C ASN A 81 -6.75 20.15 8.24
N PHE A 82 -6.77 19.09 9.03
CA PHE A 82 -6.98 17.71 8.60
C PHE A 82 -8.16 17.10 9.35
N ASN A 83 -8.96 16.31 8.66
CA ASN A 83 -9.91 15.45 9.32
C ASN A 83 -9.15 14.35 10.06
N GLN A 84 -9.44 14.21 11.35
CA GLN A 84 -8.74 13.24 12.20
C GLN A 84 -9.63 12.70 13.29
N VAL A 85 -9.29 11.54 13.79
CA VAL A 85 -9.92 10.89 14.93
C VAL A 85 -8.87 10.16 15.75
N LYS A 86 -9.11 10.08 17.06
CA LYS A 86 -8.40 9.21 17.99
C LYS A 86 -9.38 8.20 18.55
N MET A 87 -9.03 6.92 18.48
CA MET A 87 -9.88 5.85 18.96
C MET A 87 -9.08 4.83 19.76
N LYS A 88 -9.70 4.29 20.79
CA LYS A 88 -9.17 3.13 21.51
C LYS A 88 -9.58 1.87 20.78
N LEU A 89 -8.63 0.99 20.50
CA LEU A 89 -8.86 -0.33 19.95
C LEU A 89 -8.83 -1.37 21.08
N LEU A 90 -9.49 -2.50 20.88
CA LEU A 90 -9.77 -3.51 21.91
C LEU A 90 -8.53 -4.00 22.69
N ASN A 91 -7.37 -3.99 22.07
CA ASN A 91 -6.13 -4.53 22.64
C ASN A 91 -5.19 -3.44 23.17
N SER A 92 -5.65 -2.20 23.34
CA SER A 92 -4.82 -1.13 23.86
C SER A 92 -5.62 -0.14 24.70
N ASP A 93 -5.08 0.21 25.86
CA ASP A 93 -5.60 1.32 26.67
C ASP A 93 -5.28 2.70 26.08
N LYS A 94 -4.39 2.73 25.08
CA LYS A 94 -3.95 3.94 24.39
C LYS A 94 -4.69 4.14 23.07
N GLU A 95 -4.67 5.37 22.59
CA GLU A 95 -5.39 5.76 21.40
C GLU A 95 -4.55 5.56 20.14
N THR A 96 -5.19 5.05 19.10
CA THR A 96 -4.70 5.07 17.72
C THR A 96 -5.16 6.36 17.07
N GLY A 97 -4.23 7.13 16.52
CA GLY A 97 -4.52 8.32 15.73
C GLY A 97 -4.75 7.97 14.27
N ILE A 98 -5.77 8.54 13.65
CA ILE A 98 -6.04 8.40 12.22
C ILE A 98 -6.25 9.79 11.63
N ILE A 99 -5.49 10.12 10.59
CA ILE A 99 -5.54 11.40 9.87
C ILE A 99 -5.88 11.12 8.41
N GLU A 100 -6.88 11.83 7.87
CA GLU A 100 -7.21 11.84 6.47
C GLU A 100 -6.36 12.89 5.74
N MET A 101 -5.68 12.47 4.69
CA MET A 101 -4.89 13.31 3.79
C MET A 101 -5.54 13.31 2.41
N PRO A 102 -6.39 14.29 2.07
CA PRO A 102 -7.07 14.31 0.79
C PRO A 102 -6.12 14.68 -0.35
N TYR A 103 -6.35 14.08 -1.51
CA TYR A 103 -5.73 14.52 -2.75
C TYR A 103 -6.50 15.72 -3.33
N LYS A 104 -5.86 16.41 -4.30
CA LYS A 104 -6.41 17.66 -4.86
C LYS A 104 -7.77 17.47 -5.52
N ASP A 105 -7.99 16.32 -6.14
CA ASP A 105 -9.22 15.98 -6.87
C ASP A 105 -10.37 15.59 -5.93
N GLU A 106 -10.10 15.44 -4.62
CA GLU A 106 -11.06 15.12 -3.53
C GLU A 106 -11.82 13.79 -3.67
N ASP A 107 -11.64 13.05 -4.78
CA ASP A 107 -12.22 11.72 -4.99
C ASP A 107 -11.47 10.64 -4.21
N PHE A 108 -10.25 10.94 -3.78
CA PHE A 108 -9.36 10.03 -3.08
C PHE A 108 -8.72 10.69 -1.88
N SER A 109 -8.54 9.92 -0.84
CA SER A 109 -7.78 10.30 0.35
C SER A 109 -6.81 9.20 0.75
N MET A 110 -5.71 9.57 1.39
CA MET A 110 -4.83 8.64 2.08
C MET A 110 -5.07 8.76 3.58
N TYR A 111 -5.34 7.65 4.25
CA TYR A 111 -5.40 7.61 5.70
C TYR A 111 -4.04 7.25 6.28
N LEU A 112 -3.54 8.11 7.16
CA LEU A 112 -2.36 7.84 7.98
C LEU A 112 -2.82 7.32 9.32
N ILE A 113 -2.47 6.08 9.64
CA ILE A 113 -2.85 5.42 10.88
C ILE A 113 -1.61 5.29 11.74
N GLN A 114 -1.67 5.83 12.95
CA GLN A 114 -0.59 5.80 13.93
C GLN A 114 -1.02 4.98 15.14
N PRO A 115 -0.67 3.69 15.19
CA PRO A 115 -0.86 2.89 16.39
C PRO A 115 -0.08 3.43 17.59
N PRO A 116 -0.44 3.08 18.83
CA PRO A 116 0.41 3.30 20.00
C PRO A 116 1.83 2.74 19.80
N GLU A 117 2.85 3.41 20.37
CA GLU A 117 4.26 3.06 20.15
C GLU A 117 4.62 1.64 20.61
N GLU A 118 3.92 1.10 21.60
CA GLU A 118 4.13 -0.24 22.13
C GLU A 118 3.51 -1.37 21.29
N ILE A 119 2.62 -1.04 20.33
CA ILE A 119 1.99 -2.04 19.46
C ILE A 119 2.86 -2.21 18.22
N ASP A 120 3.34 -3.44 17.99
CA ASP A 120 3.98 -3.78 16.72
C ASP A 120 2.93 -3.73 15.60
N ILE A 121 3.25 -3.07 14.50
CA ILE A 121 2.36 -2.92 13.33
C ILE A 121 1.91 -4.28 12.75
N ARG A 122 2.67 -5.35 13.00
CA ARG A 122 2.34 -6.72 12.58
C ARG A 122 1.23 -7.34 13.42
N ASP A 123 1.11 -6.90 14.68
CA ASP A 123 0.12 -7.37 15.64
C ASP A 123 -1.11 -6.45 15.69
N PHE A 124 -1.08 -5.36 14.91
CA PHE A 124 -2.17 -4.39 14.85
C PHE A 124 -3.41 -5.01 14.18
N ASN A 125 -4.55 -4.98 14.88
CA ASN A 125 -5.80 -5.54 14.36
C ASN A 125 -6.54 -4.55 13.46
N TRP A 126 -6.28 -4.61 12.18
CA TRP A 126 -6.90 -3.76 11.15
C TRP A 126 -8.42 -3.91 11.05
N ALA A 127 -8.99 -5.05 11.48
CA ALA A 127 -10.43 -5.31 11.42
C ALA A 127 -11.25 -4.47 12.41
N GLU A 128 -10.59 -3.85 13.39
CA GLU A 128 -11.25 -2.97 14.36
C GLU A 128 -11.54 -1.57 13.79
N ILE A 129 -10.94 -1.20 12.66
CA ILE A 129 -11.19 0.09 12.01
C ILE A 129 -12.36 -0.06 11.04
N ASP A 130 -13.48 0.55 11.36
CA ASP A 130 -14.62 0.65 10.44
C ASP A 130 -14.40 1.77 9.42
N PHE A 131 -13.69 1.45 8.34
CA PHE A 131 -13.38 2.40 7.28
C PHE A 131 -14.63 2.96 6.58
N LYS A 132 -15.79 2.29 6.66
CA LYS A 132 -17.03 2.77 6.01
C LYS A 132 -17.65 3.94 6.78
N ASN A 133 -17.47 3.97 8.10
CA ASN A 133 -18.04 4.98 8.97
C ASN A 133 -16.95 5.87 9.60
N LEU A 134 -15.71 5.77 9.13
CA LEU A 134 -14.58 6.50 9.71
C LEU A 134 -14.75 8.01 9.59
N ASP A 135 -15.15 8.49 8.41
CA ASP A 135 -15.31 9.91 8.11
C ASP A 135 -16.33 10.60 9.02
N ALA A 136 -17.42 9.88 9.39
CA ALA A 136 -18.43 10.41 10.32
C ALA A 136 -17.92 10.64 11.74
N GLN A 137 -16.80 10.01 12.11
CA GLN A 137 -16.17 10.14 13.43
C GLN A 137 -15.06 11.19 13.45
N MET A 138 -14.58 11.61 12.27
CA MET A 138 -13.48 12.55 12.15
C MET A 138 -13.91 14.00 12.40
N LYS A 139 -12.98 14.77 12.95
CA LYS A 139 -13.13 16.22 13.15
C LYS A 139 -12.00 16.95 12.46
N SER A 140 -12.30 18.10 11.89
CA SER A 140 -11.31 18.97 11.27
C SER A 140 -10.54 19.74 12.33
N GLU A 141 -9.24 19.50 12.42
CA GLU A 141 -8.37 20.14 13.42
C GLU A 141 -7.05 20.61 12.80
N MET A 142 -6.55 21.76 13.28
CA MET A 142 -5.26 22.30 12.87
C MET A 142 -4.13 21.39 13.35
N THR A 143 -3.43 20.78 12.41
CA THR A 143 -2.37 19.79 12.70
C THR A 143 -1.09 20.14 11.97
N ALA A 144 0.04 20.05 12.67
CA ALA A 144 1.37 20.08 12.08
C ALA A 144 1.79 18.64 11.77
N LEU A 145 1.66 18.25 10.52
CA LEU A 145 2.00 16.91 10.06
C LEU A 145 3.43 16.88 9.50
N GLN A 146 4.21 15.91 9.96
CA GLN A 146 5.57 15.67 9.51
C GLN A 146 5.76 14.20 9.18
N LEU A 147 6.14 13.91 7.95
CA LEU A 147 6.32 12.55 7.45
C LEU A 147 7.65 12.41 6.73
N PRO A 148 8.35 11.29 6.84
CA PRO A 148 9.45 10.98 5.94
C PRO A 148 8.94 10.97 4.51
N LYS A 149 9.73 11.50 3.56
CA LYS A 149 9.45 11.26 2.15
C LYS A 149 9.80 9.81 1.84
N PHE A 150 8.84 9.02 1.41
CA PHE A 150 9.01 7.59 1.19
C PHE A 150 8.76 7.18 -0.26
N ASN A 151 9.38 6.09 -0.65
CA ASN A 151 9.10 5.36 -1.88
C ASN A 151 8.98 3.88 -1.52
N ILE A 152 7.82 3.30 -1.78
CA ILE A 152 7.51 1.92 -1.42
C ILE A 152 7.21 1.14 -2.69
N THR A 153 7.91 0.03 -2.88
CA THR A 153 7.61 -0.95 -3.92
C THR A 153 7.18 -2.25 -3.27
N TYR A 154 6.03 -2.76 -3.65
CA TYR A 154 5.50 -4.01 -3.12
C TYR A 154 5.11 -4.96 -4.25
N LYS A 155 5.62 -6.19 -4.19
CA LYS A 155 5.29 -7.27 -5.12
C LYS A 155 5.03 -8.54 -4.32
N LYS A 156 3.91 -9.20 -4.57
CA LYS A 156 3.53 -10.44 -3.87
C LYS A 156 3.02 -11.49 -4.84
N ASN A 157 3.48 -12.73 -4.66
CA ASN A 157 2.85 -13.89 -5.25
C ASN A 157 1.63 -14.26 -4.41
N LEU A 158 0.46 -14.30 -5.03
CA LEU A 158 -0.82 -14.53 -4.34
C LEU A 158 -1.22 -16.00 -4.28
N LYS A 159 -0.43 -16.93 -4.84
CA LYS A 159 -0.75 -18.37 -4.89
C LYS A 159 -1.18 -18.94 -3.54
N GLU A 160 -0.37 -18.72 -2.50
CA GLU A 160 -0.67 -19.24 -1.17
C GLU A 160 -1.89 -18.57 -0.52
N LEU A 161 -2.15 -17.31 -0.83
CA LEU A 161 -3.35 -16.61 -0.39
C LEU A 161 -4.60 -17.24 -1.02
N PHE A 162 -4.60 -17.47 -2.34
CA PHE A 162 -5.73 -18.08 -3.03
C PHE A 162 -6.00 -19.51 -2.56
N LYS A 163 -4.95 -20.29 -2.28
CA LYS A 163 -5.10 -21.62 -1.69
C LYS A 163 -5.80 -21.56 -0.32
N ARG A 164 -5.41 -20.61 0.55
CA ARG A 164 -6.09 -20.41 1.86
C ARG A 164 -7.56 -20.00 1.71
N LEU A 165 -7.90 -19.32 0.62
CA LEU A 165 -9.27 -18.96 0.28
C LEU A 165 -10.04 -20.08 -0.41
N GLY A 166 -9.46 -21.29 -0.53
CA GLY A 166 -10.11 -22.49 -1.05
C GLY A 166 -9.84 -22.79 -2.53
N ALA A 167 -9.11 -21.96 -3.27
CA ALA A 167 -8.81 -22.16 -4.68
C ALA A 167 -7.66 -23.17 -4.90
N ASN A 168 -7.72 -24.35 -4.28
CA ASN A 168 -6.63 -25.33 -4.32
C ASN A 168 -6.47 -25.97 -5.70
N ASP A 169 -7.55 -26.29 -6.38
CA ASP A 169 -7.54 -26.99 -7.66
C ASP A 169 -6.87 -26.21 -8.77
N ALA A 170 -6.97 -24.87 -8.73
CA ALA A 170 -6.31 -23.98 -9.67
C ALA A 170 -4.77 -24.07 -9.63
N PHE A 171 -4.20 -24.61 -8.56
CA PHE A 171 -2.76 -24.74 -8.32
C PHE A 171 -2.29 -26.18 -8.12
N SER A 172 -3.17 -27.16 -8.33
CA SER A 172 -2.83 -28.58 -8.26
C SER A 172 -2.37 -29.09 -9.63
N SER A 173 -1.53 -30.12 -9.62
CA SER A 173 -1.15 -30.82 -10.85
C SER A 173 -2.26 -31.76 -11.38
N ALA A 174 -3.36 -31.90 -10.65
CA ALA A 174 -4.51 -32.77 -10.99
C ALA A 174 -5.54 -32.09 -11.93
N GLY A 175 -5.31 -30.86 -12.35
CA GLY A 175 -6.15 -30.12 -13.30
C GLY A 175 -5.81 -30.40 -14.77
N ASN A 176 -5.51 -31.66 -15.12
CA ASN A 176 -5.38 -32.12 -16.51
C ASN A 176 -6.65 -32.82 -16.93
#